data_cdd2960f37233c1bc33a3c9b38492389
#
_entry.id   cdd2960f37233c1bc33a3c9b38492389
#
_cell.length_a   1.000
_cell.length_b   1.000
_cell.length_c   1.000
_cell.angle_alpha   90.00
_cell.angle_beta   90.00
_cell.angle_gamma   90.00
#
_symmetry.space_group_name_H-M   'P 1'
#
loop_
_entity.id
_entity.type
_entity.pdbx_description
1 polymer ?
#
loop_
_entity_poly.entity_id
_entity_poly.type
_entity_poly.pdbx_seq_one_letter_code
_entity_poly.pdbx_strand_id
1 'polypeptide(L)'
;MHLPPLRVGLLVPENNTTMQSELPAWLPEASTCQRVGISRSPGLLTLADLDPYVDQAMHLAEAFEDSADVAVYGCTAAGILAGPARDAAIAERLERITAMPAVTTAGAMIAWLRAHGARRIALVTPYSDSVNDDLARFLGDASIGVHCLSTFRAASVAELGRITAEQVAARAVDLMEAEGAGCDALFIGCSQLPTQSILDGLRERFGCPVSSSIHATGWQVMQRMQARADVAA
;
A
#
# COMPACT_ATOMS: atom_id res chain seq x y z
N MET A 1 11.02 -22.57 3.46
CA MET A 1 10.31 -23.18 2.31
C MET A 1 10.15 -22.08 1.27
N HIS A 2 10.41 -22.36 -0.03
CA HIS A 2 10.27 -21.34 -1.07
C HIS A 2 8.82 -21.41 -1.58
N LEU A 3 8.10 -20.29 -1.54
CA LEU A 3 6.75 -20.24 -2.08
C LEU A 3 6.78 -20.37 -3.61
N PRO A 4 5.82 -21.07 -4.21
CA PRO A 4 5.67 -21.10 -5.67
C PRO A 4 5.26 -19.70 -6.21
N PRO A 5 5.32 -19.49 -7.54
CA PRO A 5 4.71 -18.31 -8.14
C PRO A 5 3.27 -18.12 -7.70
N LEU A 6 2.89 -16.88 -7.42
CA LEU A 6 1.57 -16.50 -6.93
C LEU A 6 0.75 -15.79 -8.01
N ARG A 7 -0.53 -16.07 -8.05
CA ARG A 7 -1.53 -15.34 -8.83
C ARG A 7 -2.23 -14.38 -7.88
N VAL A 8 -2.04 -13.10 -8.07
CA VAL A 8 -2.63 -12.05 -7.23
C VAL A 8 -3.86 -11.47 -7.91
N GLY A 9 -5.01 -11.54 -7.26
CA GLY A 9 -6.20 -10.77 -7.62
C GLY A 9 -6.08 -9.35 -7.07
N LEU A 10 -5.86 -8.36 -7.94
CA LEU A 10 -5.51 -6.99 -7.56
C LEU A 10 -6.65 -6.02 -7.86
N LEU A 11 -7.33 -5.54 -6.81
CA LEU A 11 -8.32 -4.47 -6.85
C LEU A 11 -7.64 -3.12 -6.63
N VAL A 12 -7.65 -2.25 -7.61
CA VAL A 12 -7.04 -0.91 -7.55
C VAL A 12 -7.96 0.14 -8.16
N PRO A 13 -7.78 1.44 -7.85
CA PRO A 13 -8.41 2.48 -8.65
C PRO A 13 -8.15 2.27 -10.14
N GLU A 14 -9.17 2.48 -10.97
CA GLU A 14 -9.10 2.19 -12.41
C GLU A 14 -7.89 2.82 -13.12
N ASN A 15 -7.46 3.97 -12.66
CA ASN A 15 -6.31 4.70 -13.20
C ASN A 15 -4.96 4.30 -12.58
N ASN A 16 -4.93 3.41 -11.58
CA ASN A 16 -3.68 2.94 -10.98
C ASN A 16 -3.11 1.75 -11.77
N THR A 17 -2.10 2.02 -12.58
CA THR A 17 -1.34 1.00 -13.33
C THR A 17 0.02 0.70 -12.69
N THR A 18 0.51 1.55 -11.80
CA THR A 18 1.82 1.42 -11.15
C THR A 18 1.88 0.16 -10.28
N MET A 19 0.86 -0.06 -9.45
CA MET A 19 0.86 -1.21 -8.55
C MET A 19 0.87 -2.55 -9.31
N GLN A 20 0.14 -2.64 -10.44
CA GLN A 20 0.15 -3.85 -11.26
C GLN A 20 1.54 -4.17 -11.82
N SER A 21 2.30 -3.14 -12.22
CA SER A 21 3.63 -3.33 -12.80
C SER A 21 4.71 -3.60 -11.76
N GLU A 22 4.61 -3.00 -10.56
CA GLU A 22 5.66 -3.08 -9.54
C GLU A 22 5.46 -4.22 -8.53
N LEU A 23 4.20 -4.57 -8.18
CA LEU A 23 3.94 -5.57 -7.15
C LEU A 23 4.59 -6.94 -7.42
N PRO A 24 4.61 -7.47 -8.65
CA PRO A 24 5.26 -8.76 -8.94
C PRO A 24 6.74 -8.82 -8.57
N ALA A 25 7.47 -7.69 -8.60
CA ALA A 25 8.88 -7.65 -8.23
C ALA A 25 9.16 -7.98 -6.76
N TRP A 26 8.14 -7.93 -5.91
CA TRP A 26 8.19 -8.23 -4.46
C TRP A 26 7.61 -9.59 -4.11
N LEU A 27 7.33 -10.41 -5.11
CA LEU A 27 6.74 -11.75 -5.00
C LEU A 27 7.70 -12.80 -5.59
N PRO A 28 7.43 -14.12 -5.42
CA PRO A 28 8.23 -15.15 -6.09
C PRO A 28 8.30 -14.92 -7.60
N GLU A 29 9.41 -15.31 -8.21
CA GLU A 29 9.60 -15.22 -9.65
C GLU A 29 8.42 -15.86 -10.42
N ALA A 30 8.04 -15.27 -11.55
CA ALA A 30 6.88 -15.63 -12.37
C ALA A 30 5.49 -15.43 -11.70
N SER A 31 5.41 -14.75 -10.55
CA SER A 31 4.11 -14.32 -10.00
C SER A 31 3.43 -13.31 -10.92
N THR A 32 2.10 -13.33 -10.93
CA THR A 32 1.28 -12.49 -11.81
C THR A 32 0.23 -11.71 -11.04
N CYS A 33 -0.20 -10.56 -11.59
CA CYS A 33 -1.30 -9.76 -11.05
C CYS A 33 -2.44 -9.66 -12.06
N GLN A 34 -3.58 -10.23 -11.72
CA GLN A 34 -4.85 -9.98 -12.42
C GLN A 34 -5.45 -8.68 -11.86
N ARG A 35 -5.32 -7.60 -12.61
CA ARG A 35 -5.82 -6.29 -12.19
C ARG A 35 -7.29 -6.13 -12.53
N VAL A 36 -8.08 -5.69 -11.54
CA VAL A 36 -9.46 -5.23 -11.72
C VAL A 36 -9.55 -3.78 -11.23
N GLY A 37 -9.99 -2.89 -12.11
CA GLY A 37 -10.11 -1.46 -11.83
C GLY A 37 -11.40 -1.13 -11.11
N ILE A 38 -11.32 -0.44 -9.98
CA ILE A 38 -12.48 0.11 -9.27
C ILE A 38 -12.73 1.50 -9.84
N SER A 39 -13.87 1.68 -10.49
CA SER A 39 -14.27 2.98 -11.06
C SER A 39 -14.57 3.99 -9.94
N ARG A 40 -14.23 5.25 -10.19
CA ARG A 40 -14.56 6.36 -9.31
C ARG A 40 -14.79 7.63 -10.11
N SER A 41 -15.42 8.62 -9.49
CA SER A 41 -15.50 9.98 -10.05
C SER A 41 -14.09 10.55 -10.32
N PRO A 42 -13.95 11.53 -11.21
CA PRO A 42 -12.65 12.10 -11.61
C PRO A 42 -11.83 12.72 -10.46
N GLY A 43 -12.47 13.02 -9.32
CA GLY A 43 -11.83 13.59 -8.14
C GLY A 43 -10.99 12.60 -7.33
N LEU A 44 -10.28 13.10 -6.33
CA LEU A 44 -9.66 12.27 -5.30
C LEU A 44 -10.75 11.67 -4.41
N LEU A 45 -10.50 10.47 -3.89
CA LEU A 45 -11.43 9.77 -3.01
C LEU A 45 -11.65 10.57 -1.72
N THR A 46 -12.91 10.73 -1.34
CA THR A 46 -13.33 11.37 -0.10
C THR A 46 -14.03 10.37 0.83
N LEU A 47 -14.22 10.72 2.08
CA LEU A 47 -14.95 9.88 3.04
C LEU A 47 -16.40 9.62 2.59
N ALA A 48 -17.04 10.58 1.91
CA ALA A 48 -18.40 10.41 1.40
C ALA A 48 -18.49 9.37 0.27
N ASP A 49 -17.41 9.18 -0.49
CA ASP A 49 -17.35 8.22 -1.59
C ASP A 49 -16.95 6.81 -1.13
N LEU A 50 -16.54 6.66 0.14
CA LEU A 50 -15.87 5.45 0.61
C LEU A 50 -16.76 4.21 0.56
N ASP A 51 -18.02 4.30 1.05
CA ASP A 51 -18.91 3.14 1.13
C ASP A 51 -19.26 2.58 -0.26
N PRO A 52 -19.73 3.37 -1.22
CA PRO A 52 -20.00 2.86 -2.56
C PRO A 52 -18.73 2.36 -3.26
N TYR A 53 -17.56 2.97 -2.98
CA TYR A 53 -16.29 2.53 -3.56
C TYR A 53 -15.86 1.15 -3.02
N VAL A 54 -16.00 0.92 -1.72
CA VAL A 54 -15.72 -0.38 -1.09
C VAL A 54 -16.72 -1.44 -1.56
N ASP A 55 -18.01 -1.12 -1.63
CA ASP A 55 -19.03 -2.07 -2.10
C ASP A 55 -18.81 -2.49 -3.56
N GLN A 56 -18.43 -1.55 -4.42
CA GLN A 56 -18.02 -1.86 -5.79
C GLN A 56 -16.80 -2.77 -5.83
N ALA A 57 -15.78 -2.51 -5.01
CA ALA A 57 -14.60 -3.36 -4.92
C ALA A 57 -14.95 -4.79 -4.52
N MET A 58 -15.86 -4.96 -3.56
CA MET A 58 -16.31 -6.28 -3.12
C MET A 58 -17.04 -7.05 -4.22
N HIS A 59 -17.90 -6.37 -4.98
CA HIS A 59 -18.59 -7.00 -6.12
C HIS A 59 -17.58 -7.40 -7.23
N LEU A 60 -16.61 -6.55 -7.52
CA LEU A 60 -15.57 -6.83 -8.50
C LEU A 60 -14.64 -7.97 -8.08
N ALA A 61 -14.49 -8.22 -6.77
CA ALA A 61 -13.67 -9.31 -6.24
C ALA A 61 -14.17 -10.70 -6.63
N GLU A 62 -15.45 -10.86 -6.94
CA GLU A 62 -16.04 -12.10 -7.41
C GLU A 62 -15.35 -12.62 -8.70
N ALA A 63 -14.75 -11.70 -9.49
CA ALA A 63 -14.01 -12.06 -10.70
C ALA A 63 -12.70 -12.82 -10.43
N PHE A 64 -12.27 -12.96 -9.17
CA PHE A 64 -11.04 -13.68 -8.80
C PHE A 64 -11.28 -15.16 -8.46
N GLU A 65 -12.53 -15.60 -8.38
CA GLU A 65 -12.87 -16.98 -8.08
C GLU A 65 -12.09 -17.94 -8.98
N ASP A 66 -11.39 -18.91 -8.39
CA ASP A 66 -10.51 -19.90 -9.05
C ASP A 66 -9.32 -19.35 -9.88
N SER A 67 -9.17 -18.01 -9.99
CA SER A 67 -8.13 -17.40 -10.84
C SER A 67 -6.94 -16.83 -10.07
N ALA A 68 -7.05 -16.69 -8.74
CA ALA A 68 -6.03 -16.12 -7.88
C ALA A 68 -5.73 -17.00 -6.65
N ASP A 69 -4.62 -16.74 -5.99
CA ASP A 69 -4.19 -17.40 -4.76
C ASP A 69 -4.32 -16.49 -3.54
N VAL A 70 -4.34 -15.17 -3.77
CA VAL A 70 -4.47 -14.12 -2.77
C VAL A 70 -5.17 -12.90 -3.39
N ALA A 71 -6.04 -12.26 -2.61
CA ALA A 71 -6.71 -11.02 -3.00
C ALA A 71 -6.03 -9.80 -2.37
N VAL A 72 -5.83 -8.74 -3.14
CA VAL A 72 -5.21 -7.49 -2.69
C VAL A 72 -6.14 -6.30 -2.94
N TYR A 73 -6.48 -5.57 -1.89
CA TYR A 73 -7.15 -4.28 -1.97
C TYR A 73 -6.11 -3.16 -2.03
N GLY A 74 -5.78 -2.75 -3.24
CA GLY A 74 -4.64 -1.90 -3.57
C GLY A 74 -4.93 -0.38 -3.53
N CYS A 75 -5.89 0.08 -2.73
CA CYS A 75 -6.19 1.49 -2.56
C CYS A 75 -5.80 2.00 -1.17
N THR A 76 -4.59 2.54 -1.03
CA THR A 76 -4.07 3.04 0.26
C THR A 76 -4.97 4.13 0.84
N ALA A 77 -5.42 5.11 0.02
CA ALA A 77 -6.26 6.20 0.49
C ALA A 77 -7.61 5.71 1.05
N ALA A 78 -8.22 4.69 0.44
CA ALA A 78 -9.47 4.13 0.93
C ALA A 78 -9.31 3.50 2.33
N GLY A 79 -8.23 2.72 2.55
CA GLY A 79 -7.94 2.15 3.86
C GLY A 79 -7.65 3.21 4.93
N ILE A 80 -6.93 4.27 4.58
CA ILE A 80 -6.66 5.42 5.47
C ILE A 80 -7.98 6.09 5.89
N LEU A 81 -8.83 6.43 4.92
CA LEU A 81 -10.13 7.06 5.17
C LEU A 81 -11.09 6.16 5.96
N ALA A 82 -10.99 4.85 5.78
CA ALA A 82 -11.76 3.88 6.55
C ALA A 82 -11.36 3.85 8.03
N GLY A 83 -10.08 4.10 8.34
CA GLY A 83 -9.49 3.86 9.65
C GLY A 83 -9.15 2.38 9.89
N PRO A 84 -8.29 2.07 10.89
CA PRO A 84 -7.71 0.73 11.03
C PRO A 84 -8.73 -0.40 11.21
N ALA A 85 -9.75 -0.19 12.02
CA ALA A 85 -10.77 -1.22 12.30
C ALA A 85 -11.59 -1.55 11.05
N ARG A 86 -11.96 -0.54 10.28
CA ARG A 86 -12.75 -0.73 9.06
C ARG A 86 -11.90 -1.26 7.91
N ASP A 87 -10.62 -0.86 7.81
CA ASP A 87 -9.67 -1.44 6.86
C ASP A 87 -9.48 -2.96 7.10
N ALA A 88 -9.38 -3.38 8.37
CA ALA A 88 -9.37 -4.78 8.74
C ALA A 88 -10.67 -5.50 8.33
N ALA A 89 -11.83 -4.89 8.55
CA ALA A 89 -13.12 -5.45 8.13
C ALA A 89 -13.26 -5.55 6.60
N ILE A 90 -12.63 -4.65 5.84
CA ILE A 90 -12.53 -4.75 4.37
C ILE A 90 -11.74 -6.01 3.97
N ALA A 91 -10.60 -6.26 4.61
CA ALA A 91 -9.81 -7.47 4.36
C ALA A 91 -10.61 -8.74 4.67
N GLU A 92 -11.27 -8.81 5.83
CA GLU A 92 -12.11 -9.96 6.21
C GLU A 92 -13.28 -10.18 5.26
N ARG A 93 -13.92 -9.09 4.79
CA ARG A 93 -15.02 -9.18 3.81
C ARG A 93 -14.51 -9.73 2.49
N LEU A 94 -13.33 -9.29 2.05
CA LEU A 94 -12.67 -9.77 0.84
C LEU A 94 -12.30 -11.26 0.96
N GLU A 95 -11.77 -11.70 2.11
CA GLU A 95 -11.49 -13.12 2.39
C GLU A 95 -12.77 -13.98 2.31
N ARG A 96 -13.89 -13.50 2.85
CA ARG A 96 -15.16 -14.24 2.78
C ARG A 96 -15.71 -14.36 1.36
N ILE A 97 -15.59 -13.30 0.55
CA ILE A 97 -16.12 -13.31 -0.83
C ILE A 97 -15.27 -14.20 -1.73
N THR A 98 -13.95 -14.10 -1.60
CA THR A 98 -13.02 -14.78 -2.51
C THR A 98 -12.56 -16.16 -2.01
N ALA A 99 -12.87 -16.52 -0.76
CA ALA A 99 -12.33 -17.70 -0.08
C ALA A 99 -10.79 -17.80 -0.09
N MET A 100 -10.10 -16.66 -0.27
CA MET A 100 -8.65 -16.54 -0.34
C MET A 100 -8.12 -15.64 0.77
N PRO A 101 -6.83 -15.76 1.17
CA PRO A 101 -6.20 -14.73 1.99
C PRO A 101 -6.32 -13.36 1.35
N ALA A 102 -6.59 -12.33 2.15
CA ALA A 102 -6.68 -10.97 1.65
C ALA A 102 -5.70 -10.02 2.35
N VAL A 103 -5.23 -9.03 1.60
CA VAL A 103 -4.32 -7.99 2.08
C VAL A 103 -4.86 -6.63 1.64
N THR A 104 -4.94 -5.67 2.57
CA THR A 104 -5.15 -4.26 2.25
C THR A 104 -3.81 -3.54 2.25
N THR A 105 -3.64 -2.57 1.35
CA THR A 105 -2.40 -1.79 1.28
C THR A 105 -2.17 -0.94 2.52
N ALA A 106 -3.24 -0.43 3.15
CA ALA A 106 -3.13 0.36 4.38
C ALA A 106 -2.79 -0.54 5.59
N GLY A 107 -3.42 -1.70 5.71
CA GLY A 107 -3.07 -2.69 6.74
C GLY A 107 -1.64 -3.21 6.59
N ALA A 108 -1.19 -3.44 5.34
CA ALA A 108 0.18 -3.88 5.05
C ALA A 108 1.23 -2.84 5.48
N MET A 109 0.95 -1.55 5.33
CA MET A 109 1.82 -0.47 5.84
C MET A 109 2.03 -0.60 7.35
N ILE A 110 0.95 -0.74 8.13
CA ILE A 110 1.05 -0.92 9.59
C ILE A 110 1.82 -2.20 9.93
N ALA A 111 1.48 -3.30 9.27
CA ALA A 111 2.11 -4.59 9.53
C ALA A 111 3.62 -4.55 9.27
N TRP A 112 4.04 -3.94 8.16
CA TRP A 112 5.45 -3.80 7.81
C TRP A 112 6.18 -2.90 8.81
N LEU A 113 5.64 -1.73 9.14
CA LEU A 113 6.25 -0.80 10.08
C LEU A 113 6.44 -1.45 11.47
N ARG A 114 5.43 -2.17 11.96
CA ARG A 114 5.52 -2.90 13.24
C ARG A 114 6.58 -4.01 13.21
N ALA A 115 6.64 -4.79 12.14
CA ALA A 115 7.62 -5.87 12.00
C ALA A 115 9.07 -5.35 11.98
N HIS A 116 9.28 -4.10 11.56
CA HIS A 116 10.59 -3.45 11.54
C HIS A 116 10.84 -2.55 12.77
N GLY A 117 9.97 -2.63 13.78
CA GLY A 117 10.12 -1.86 15.03
C GLY A 117 9.96 -0.35 14.86
N ALA A 118 9.44 0.11 13.72
CA ALA A 118 9.30 1.53 13.41
C ALA A 118 8.18 2.15 14.24
N ARG A 119 8.51 3.14 15.04
CA ARG A 119 7.57 3.91 15.86
C ARG A 119 7.56 5.39 15.56
N ARG A 120 8.61 5.89 14.93
CA ARG A 120 8.80 7.29 14.57
C ARG A 120 9.31 7.36 13.13
N ILE A 121 8.45 7.74 12.20
CA ILE A 121 8.74 7.61 10.78
C ILE A 121 8.81 8.96 10.06
N ALA A 122 9.65 9.00 9.01
CA ALA A 122 9.55 9.97 7.94
C ALA A 122 8.55 9.46 6.89
N LEU A 123 7.71 10.34 6.36
CA LEU A 123 6.63 9.97 5.46
C LEU A 123 6.64 10.82 4.20
N VAL A 124 6.62 10.20 3.02
CA VAL A 124 6.43 10.86 1.72
C VAL A 124 5.11 10.41 1.13
N THR A 125 4.25 11.36 0.71
CA THR A 125 2.93 11.06 0.15
C THR A 125 2.60 11.97 -1.03
N PRO A 126 1.59 11.64 -1.84
CA PRO A 126 1.04 12.58 -2.82
C PRO A 126 -0.21 13.32 -2.30
N TYR A 127 -0.66 13.07 -1.08
CA TYR A 127 -1.98 13.45 -0.58
C TYR A 127 -2.10 14.92 -0.21
N SER A 128 -3.34 15.42 -0.12
CA SER A 128 -3.66 16.71 0.51
C SER A 128 -3.37 16.67 2.01
N ASP A 129 -3.29 17.85 2.61
CA ASP A 129 -3.02 17.96 4.05
C ASP A 129 -4.09 17.23 4.88
N SER A 130 -5.38 17.32 4.51
CA SER A 130 -6.46 16.61 5.20
C SER A 130 -6.31 15.08 5.16
N VAL A 131 -5.91 14.51 4.02
CA VAL A 131 -5.68 13.04 3.92
C VAL A 131 -4.41 12.64 4.67
N ASN A 132 -3.41 13.51 4.73
CA ASN A 132 -2.21 13.28 5.54
C ASN A 132 -2.52 13.32 7.05
N ASP A 133 -3.46 14.19 7.49
CA ASP A 133 -3.96 14.21 8.88
C ASP A 133 -4.71 12.91 9.21
N ASP A 134 -5.52 12.39 8.27
CA ASP A 134 -6.18 11.08 8.42
C ASP A 134 -5.14 9.95 8.49
N LEU A 135 -4.09 9.99 7.67
CA LEU A 135 -3.01 9.03 7.69
C LEU A 135 -2.21 9.08 9.00
N ALA A 136 -1.93 10.27 9.51
CA ALA A 136 -1.25 10.42 10.80
C ALA A 136 -2.09 9.82 11.95
N ARG A 137 -3.41 10.01 11.94
CA ARG A 137 -4.33 9.37 12.91
C ARG A 137 -4.36 7.85 12.73
N PHE A 138 -4.47 7.36 11.49
CA PHE A 138 -4.45 5.93 11.17
C PHE A 138 -3.18 5.24 11.69
N LEU A 139 -2.02 5.87 11.54
CA LEU A 139 -0.75 5.37 12.06
C LEU A 139 -0.67 5.52 13.60
N GLY A 140 -1.18 6.63 14.15
CA GLY A 140 -1.24 6.88 15.59
C GLY A 140 -2.03 5.82 16.35
N ASP A 141 -3.17 5.37 15.79
CA ASP A 141 -3.96 4.26 16.34
C ASP A 141 -3.17 2.94 16.38
N ALA A 142 -2.15 2.81 15.52
CA ALA A 142 -1.22 1.69 15.52
C ALA A 142 0.04 1.94 16.40
N SER A 143 0.09 3.05 17.14
CA SER A 143 1.24 3.52 17.95
C SER A 143 2.48 3.84 17.11
N ILE A 144 2.29 4.35 15.90
CA ILE A 144 3.34 4.80 14.98
C ILE A 144 3.18 6.32 14.79
N GLY A 145 4.17 7.09 15.20
CA GLY A 145 4.19 8.54 15.06
C GLY A 145 4.82 8.99 13.74
N VAL A 146 4.18 9.92 13.04
CA VAL A 146 4.79 10.62 11.90
C VAL A 146 5.66 11.75 12.48
N HIS A 147 6.98 11.63 12.31
CA HIS A 147 7.94 12.63 12.80
C HIS A 147 8.06 13.81 11.83
N CYS A 148 8.23 13.50 10.56
CA CYS A 148 8.28 14.48 9.49
C CYS A 148 7.54 13.97 8.26
N LEU A 149 7.00 14.89 7.46
CA LEU A 149 6.19 14.57 6.30
C LEU A 149 6.49 15.53 5.15
N SER A 150 6.69 14.96 3.96
CA SER A 150 6.74 15.70 2.71
C SER A 150 5.67 15.18 1.75
N THR A 151 4.92 16.09 1.12
CA THR A 151 3.83 15.71 0.23
C THR A 151 3.88 16.44 -1.10
N PHE A 152 3.47 15.76 -2.17
CA PHE A 152 3.31 16.38 -3.49
C PHE A 152 2.03 17.21 -3.60
N ARG A 153 1.06 17.01 -2.72
CA ARG A 153 -0.26 17.66 -2.78
C ARG A 153 -0.89 17.59 -4.17
N ALA A 154 -0.82 16.41 -4.81
CA ALA A 154 -1.42 16.22 -6.13
C ALA A 154 -2.91 16.59 -6.07
N ALA A 155 -3.32 17.56 -6.89
CA ALA A 155 -4.68 18.08 -6.89
C ALA A 155 -5.64 17.18 -7.71
N SER A 156 -5.10 16.27 -8.50
CA SER A 156 -5.87 15.38 -9.36
C SER A 156 -5.19 14.04 -9.57
N VAL A 157 -5.98 13.06 -10.01
CA VAL A 157 -5.49 11.74 -10.44
C VAL A 157 -4.46 11.86 -11.58
N ALA A 158 -4.67 12.81 -12.49
CA ALA A 158 -3.75 13.04 -13.60
C ALA A 158 -2.39 13.57 -13.14
N GLU A 159 -2.37 14.46 -12.14
CA GLU A 159 -1.13 14.93 -11.52
C GLU A 159 -0.42 13.80 -10.78
N LEU A 160 -1.16 13.02 -9.98
CA LEU A 160 -0.62 11.86 -9.28
C LEU A 160 0.04 10.86 -10.25
N GLY A 161 -0.58 10.60 -11.40
CA GLY A 161 -0.05 9.68 -12.40
C GLY A 161 1.18 10.19 -13.16
N ARG A 162 1.58 11.46 -13.00
CA ARG A 162 2.78 12.04 -13.61
C ARG A 162 3.98 12.07 -12.68
N ILE A 163 3.80 11.74 -11.41
CA ILE A 163 4.91 11.72 -10.44
C ILE A 163 5.85 10.57 -10.81
N THR A 164 7.13 10.89 -11.04
CA THR A 164 8.15 9.91 -11.41
C THR A 164 8.88 9.35 -10.20
N ALA A 165 9.56 8.21 -10.38
CA ALA A 165 10.39 7.60 -9.34
C ALA A 165 11.50 8.54 -8.87
N GLU A 166 12.12 9.28 -9.80
CA GLU A 166 13.18 10.25 -9.50
C GLU A 166 12.67 11.41 -8.64
N GLN A 167 11.44 11.89 -8.91
CA GLN A 167 10.81 12.92 -8.08
C GLN A 167 10.50 12.40 -6.68
N VAL A 168 10.05 11.14 -6.56
CA VAL A 168 9.80 10.49 -5.26
C VAL A 168 11.11 10.35 -4.50
N ALA A 169 12.18 9.86 -5.16
CA ALA A 169 13.50 9.72 -4.54
C ALA A 169 14.06 11.06 -4.06
N ALA A 170 14.01 12.09 -4.91
CA ALA A 170 14.49 13.43 -4.55
C ALA A 170 13.75 13.97 -3.31
N ARG A 171 12.42 13.87 -3.29
CA ARG A 171 11.61 14.33 -2.15
C ARG A 171 11.90 13.55 -0.87
N ALA A 172 12.14 12.23 -0.99
CA ALA A 172 12.51 11.40 0.15
C ALA A 172 13.88 11.79 0.71
N VAL A 173 14.84 12.06 -0.17
CA VAL A 173 16.18 12.53 0.19
C VAL A 173 16.11 13.88 0.90
N ASP A 174 15.45 14.86 0.30
CA ASP A 174 15.30 16.21 0.88
C ASP A 174 14.68 16.15 2.28
N LEU A 175 13.61 15.34 2.46
CA LEU A 175 12.96 15.18 3.76
C LEU A 175 13.89 14.56 4.81
N MET A 176 14.55 13.47 4.45
CA MET A 176 15.42 12.74 5.36
C MET A 176 16.66 13.55 5.76
N GLU A 177 17.24 14.33 4.85
CA GLU A 177 18.39 15.17 5.14
C GLU A 177 18.02 16.39 5.99
N ALA A 178 16.83 16.97 5.77
CA ALA A 178 16.39 18.14 6.51
C ALA A 178 15.84 17.79 7.91
N GLU A 179 15.04 16.74 8.03
CA GLU A 179 14.22 16.48 9.21
C GLU A 179 14.23 15.00 9.67
N GLY A 180 14.90 14.10 8.95
CA GLY A 180 14.86 12.66 9.20
C GLY A 180 15.63 12.19 10.44
N ALA A 181 16.34 13.07 11.14
CA ALA A 181 17.13 12.71 12.31
C ALA A 181 16.25 12.07 13.40
N GLY A 182 16.60 10.83 13.79
CA GLY A 182 15.85 10.05 14.79
C GLY A 182 14.57 9.40 14.29
N CYS A 183 14.37 9.30 12.96
CA CYS A 183 13.37 8.41 12.40
C CYS A 183 13.85 6.97 12.42
N ASP A 184 12.94 6.05 12.77
CA ASP A 184 13.20 4.60 12.74
C ASP A 184 13.07 4.02 11.33
N ALA A 185 12.30 4.67 10.45
CA ALA A 185 12.05 4.26 9.09
C ALA A 185 11.61 5.42 8.19
N LEU A 186 11.79 5.26 6.88
CA LEU A 186 11.18 6.07 5.84
C LEU A 186 10.07 5.26 5.15
N PHE A 187 8.87 5.84 5.03
CA PHE A 187 7.77 5.21 4.32
C PHE A 187 7.23 6.10 3.20
N ILE A 188 7.00 5.51 2.02
CA ILE A 188 6.42 6.18 0.86
C ILE A 188 4.98 5.69 0.69
N GLY A 189 4.03 6.56 1.05
CA GLY A 189 2.61 6.22 1.11
C GLY A 189 1.88 6.56 -0.18
N CYS A 190 1.42 5.60 -0.89
CA CYS A 190 0.47 5.55 -2.02
C CYS A 190 0.85 4.43 -2.99
N SER A 191 -0.11 3.58 -3.34
CA SER A 191 0.11 2.48 -4.30
C SER A 191 0.26 2.91 -5.76
N GLN A 192 0.15 4.21 -6.05
CA GLN A 192 0.35 4.77 -7.39
C GLN A 192 1.70 5.49 -7.55
N LEU A 193 2.45 5.71 -6.47
CA LEU A 193 3.80 6.25 -6.57
C LEU A 193 4.78 5.15 -7.04
N PRO A 194 5.55 5.39 -8.10
CA PRO A 194 6.57 4.44 -8.55
C PRO A 194 7.74 4.43 -7.57
N THR A 195 8.07 3.24 -7.05
CA THR A 195 9.04 3.11 -5.96
C THR A 195 10.01 1.95 -6.11
N GLN A 196 9.71 0.97 -6.97
CA GLN A 196 10.51 -0.25 -7.10
C GLN A 196 12.00 0.04 -7.32
N SER A 197 12.32 0.95 -8.22
CA SER A 197 13.69 1.26 -8.63
C SER A 197 14.49 2.08 -7.63
N ILE A 198 13.85 2.67 -6.62
CA ILE A 198 14.48 3.64 -5.71
C ILE A 198 14.67 3.16 -4.28
N LEU A 199 13.92 2.12 -3.85
CA LEU A 199 13.94 1.71 -2.44
C LEU A 199 15.32 1.25 -1.96
N ASP A 200 16.05 0.49 -2.76
CA ASP A 200 17.37 -0.03 -2.37
C ASP A 200 18.38 1.10 -2.22
N GLY A 201 18.42 2.04 -3.17
CA GLY A 201 19.30 3.21 -3.06
C GLY A 201 18.97 4.10 -1.85
N LEU A 202 17.69 4.22 -1.48
CA LEU A 202 17.30 4.95 -0.27
C LEU A 202 17.71 4.20 1.00
N ARG A 203 17.59 2.87 1.03
CA ARG A 203 18.06 2.02 2.15
C ARG A 203 19.57 2.15 2.36
N GLU A 204 20.33 2.06 1.28
CA GLU A 204 21.80 2.22 1.31
C GLU A 204 22.21 3.61 1.80
N ARG A 205 21.53 4.66 1.31
CA ARG A 205 21.84 6.05 1.67
C ARG A 205 21.61 6.36 3.15
N PHE A 206 20.49 5.92 3.71
CA PHE A 206 20.07 6.32 5.05
C PHE A 206 20.34 5.27 6.13
N GLY A 207 20.68 4.04 5.77
CA GLY A 207 20.98 2.97 6.72
C GLY A 207 19.81 2.60 7.65
N CYS A 208 18.57 2.92 7.23
CA CYS A 208 17.36 2.60 7.97
C CYS A 208 16.37 1.81 7.09
N PRO A 209 15.36 1.15 7.69
CA PRO A 209 14.29 0.52 6.94
C PRO A 209 13.56 1.52 6.04
N VAL A 210 13.44 1.22 4.73
CA VAL A 210 12.68 1.99 3.76
C VAL A 210 11.68 1.10 3.07
N SER A 211 10.43 1.55 3.00
CA SER A 211 9.36 0.83 2.31
C SER A 211 8.40 1.77 1.59
N SER A 212 7.57 1.18 0.77
CA SER A 212 6.44 1.86 0.13
C SER A 212 5.15 1.06 0.30
N SER A 213 4.03 1.68 -0.05
CA SER A 213 2.74 0.99 -0.06
C SER A 213 2.77 -0.28 -0.90
N ILE A 214 3.43 -0.29 -2.06
CA ILE A 214 3.51 -1.46 -2.94
C ILE A 214 4.43 -2.53 -2.32
N HIS A 215 5.63 -2.14 -1.88
CA HIS A 215 6.58 -3.06 -1.25
C HIS A 215 6.01 -3.71 0.02
N ALA A 216 5.40 -2.91 0.91
CA ALA A 216 4.77 -3.42 2.14
C ALA A 216 3.62 -4.40 1.83
N THR A 217 2.85 -4.15 0.75
CA THR A 217 1.81 -5.07 0.30
C THR A 217 2.40 -6.40 -0.18
N GLY A 218 3.44 -6.37 -1.01
CA GLY A 218 4.13 -7.59 -1.45
C GLY A 218 4.70 -8.38 -0.27
N TRP A 219 5.35 -7.69 0.68
CA TRP A 219 5.84 -8.30 1.90
C TRP A 219 4.71 -8.96 2.72
N GLN A 220 3.56 -8.28 2.90
CA GLN A 220 2.43 -8.83 3.65
C GLN A 220 1.79 -10.02 2.94
N VAL A 221 1.71 -10.00 1.60
CA VAL A 221 1.27 -11.15 0.80
C VAL A 221 2.17 -12.36 1.10
N MET A 222 3.48 -12.17 1.06
CA MET A 222 4.44 -13.26 1.35
C MET A 222 4.25 -13.82 2.77
N GLN A 223 4.06 -12.96 3.80
CA GLN A 223 3.82 -13.38 5.17
C GLN A 223 2.53 -14.22 5.29
N ARG A 224 1.43 -13.77 4.65
CA ARG A 224 0.14 -14.48 4.67
C ARG A 224 0.22 -15.84 3.97
N MET A 225 0.88 -15.89 2.81
CA MET A 225 1.01 -17.13 2.04
C MET A 225 1.94 -18.13 2.72
N GLN A 226 3.02 -17.68 3.37
CA GLN A 226 3.89 -18.55 4.15
C GLN A 226 3.16 -19.15 5.35
N ALA A 227 2.44 -18.31 6.13
CA ALA A 227 1.65 -18.79 7.28
C ALA A 227 0.61 -19.83 6.88
N ARG A 228 -0.03 -19.66 5.71
CA ARG A 228 -0.98 -20.64 5.16
C ARG A 228 -0.31 -21.95 4.79
N ALA A 229 0.88 -21.89 4.18
CA ALA A 229 1.65 -23.09 3.81
C ALA A 229 2.12 -23.87 5.05
N ASP A 230 2.53 -23.15 6.12
CA ASP A 230 2.98 -23.76 7.37
C ASP A 230 1.84 -24.47 8.13
N VAL A 231 0.59 -24.02 7.99
CA VAL A 231 -0.61 -24.67 8.58
C VAL A 231 -1.04 -25.91 7.77
N ALA A 232 -0.74 -25.94 6.46
CA ALA A 232 -1.11 -27.05 5.58
C ALA A 232 -0.07 -28.20 5.55
N ALA A 233 1.11 -27.99 6.15
CA ALA A 233 2.20 -28.97 6.21
C ALA A 233 2.17 -29.81 7.49
#